data_d54248ba1418d957b788b861f1559fad
#
_entry.id   d54248ba1418d957b788b861f1559fad
#
_cell.length_a   1.000
_cell.length_b   1.000
_cell.length_c   1.000
_cell.angle_alpha   90.00
_cell.angle_beta   90.00
_cell.angle_gamma   90.00
#
_symmetry.space_group_name_H-M   'P 1'
#
loop_
_entity.id
_entity.type
_entity.pdbx_description
1 polymer ?
#
loop_
_entity_poly.entity_id
_entity_poly.type
_entity_poly.pdbx_seq_one_letter_code
_entity_poly.pdbx_strand_id
1 'polypeptide(L)'
;MGAAAAGALAGPAIGRTVDRKEARRLQDTTLLVDGLDPSGLTEKYLGMIEAAGVDCWHQSMSGFDSFANLLHFCDRYSSRIVQIGTVRELRAAQKAGKVGHLSGWQSAETLIRDGDTVMPAIRNLRAYRELGLRICGLVYNTASAFGGGALDPSVGLTRAGKRLVEEVHKQRIVLDVGGHSGEQTSFDAIEISGGVPVICSHTNLRALVDNPRNMTDRLIEKIASTGGVIGLTSVNDFHARSVKDEKIPVTPQVGLERHLDQYDYLKRLVGVDHIGLGPDFMFDRPDLVAIIPELWPPDVYSNNPPWFMVKDFGTISELPNVTQGLMQRGWTDAEIRKVLGENWLRVYEKVWGA
;
A
#
# COMPACT_ATOMS: atom_id res chain seq x y z
N MET A 1 -37.22 11.91 -12.87
CA MET A 1 -36.91 10.80 -13.78
C MET A 1 -35.64 11.20 -14.54
N GLY A 2 -34.50 10.75 -14.13
CA GLY A 2 -33.22 10.94 -14.79
C GLY A 2 -32.58 9.57 -14.92
N ALA A 3 -32.61 9.02 -16.14
CA ALA A 3 -31.96 7.75 -16.45
C ALA A 3 -30.44 7.93 -16.41
N ALA A 4 -29.78 7.26 -15.49
CA ALA A 4 -28.34 7.10 -15.52
C ALA A 4 -27.99 6.20 -16.71
N ALA A 5 -27.30 6.77 -17.69
CA ALA A 5 -26.75 6.04 -18.81
C ALA A 5 -25.64 5.11 -18.28
N ALA A 6 -25.90 3.80 -18.30
CA ALA A 6 -24.87 2.79 -18.16
C ALA A 6 -23.92 2.91 -19.37
N GLY A 7 -22.79 3.58 -19.18
CA GLY A 7 -21.73 3.62 -20.16
C GLY A 7 -21.19 2.20 -20.38
N ALA A 8 -21.41 1.65 -21.58
CA ALA A 8 -20.79 0.41 -22.00
C ALA A 8 -19.27 0.51 -21.83
N LEU A 9 -18.70 -0.37 -21.04
CA LEU A 9 -17.24 -0.57 -20.97
C LEU A 9 -16.78 -0.94 -22.39
N ALA A 10 -16.11 -0.02 -23.07
CA ALA A 10 -15.42 -0.37 -24.31
C ALA A 10 -14.41 -1.48 -23.95
N GLY A 11 -14.56 -2.63 -24.57
CA GLY A 11 -13.64 -3.75 -24.38
C GLY A 11 -12.21 -3.31 -24.65
N PRO A 12 -11.23 -3.95 -24.01
CA PRO A 12 -9.83 -3.61 -24.22
C PRO A 12 -9.51 -3.71 -25.70
N ALA A 13 -8.83 -2.68 -26.22
CA ALA A 13 -8.23 -2.77 -27.54
C ALA A 13 -7.40 -4.05 -27.60
N ILE A 14 -7.48 -4.82 -28.70
CA ILE A 14 -6.70 -6.04 -28.89
C ILE A 14 -5.24 -5.65 -28.79
N GLY A 15 -4.66 -5.94 -27.63
CA GLY A 15 -3.32 -5.49 -27.28
C GLY A 15 -2.25 -6.28 -28.05
N ARG A 16 -1.10 -5.65 -28.22
CA ARG A 16 0.13 -6.24 -28.72
C ARG A 16 0.44 -7.52 -27.92
N THR A 17 0.86 -8.58 -28.61
CA THR A 17 1.44 -9.73 -27.92
C THR A 17 2.77 -9.30 -27.30
N VAL A 18 2.83 -9.33 -25.99
CA VAL A 18 4.03 -8.98 -25.19
C VAL A 18 4.53 -10.25 -24.50
N ASP A 19 5.81 -10.56 -24.62
CA ASP A 19 6.38 -11.68 -23.89
C ASP A 19 6.86 -11.25 -22.48
N ARG A 20 6.97 -12.22 -21.57
CA ARG A 20 7.42 -11.96 -20.20
C ARG A 20 8.85 -11.41 -20.12
N LYS A 21 9.70 -11.71 -21.12
CA LYS A 21 11.08 -11.19 -21.18
C LYS A 21 11.11 -9.71 -21.49
N GLU A 22 10.16 -9.22 -22.30
CA GLU A 22 10.02 -7.80 -22.58
C GLU A 22 9.59 -7.03 -21.31
N ALA A 23 8.60 -7.54 -20.60
CA ALA A 23 8.18 -6.99 -19.32
C ALA A 23 9.34 -6.94 -18.30
N ARG A 24 10.11 -8.02 -18.22
CA ARG A 24 11.28 -8.08 -17.33
C ARG A 24 12.36 -7.07 -17.72
N ARG A 25 12.66 -6.88 -19.00
CA ARG A 25 13.62 -5.86 -19.45
C ARG A 25 13.21 -4.45 -19.06
N LEU A 26 11.91 -4.13 -19.09
CA LEU A 26 11.42 -2.85 -18.61
C LEU A 26 11.65 -2.71 -17.10
N GLN A 27 11.35 -3.74 -16.32
CA GLN A 27 11.60 -3.76 -14.87
C GLN A 27 13.09 -3.60 -14.54
N ASP A 28 13.98 -4.33 -15.21
CA ASP A 28 15.43 -4.28 -14.98
C ASP A 28 16.05 -2.87 -15.21
N THR A 29 15.31 -1.99 -15.90
CA THR A 29 15.72 -0.59 -16.15
C THR A 29 14.85 0.42 -15.42
N THR A 30 14.02 0.00 -14.48
CA THR A 30 13.10 0.84 -13.70
C THR A 30 13.45 0.71 -12.22
N LEU A 31 13.41 1.80 -11.47
CA LEU A 31 13.47 1.72 -10.01
C LEU A 31 12.13 1.20 -9.48
N LEU A 32 12.13 0.01 -8.88
CA LEU A 32 10.93 -0.68 -8.42
C LEU A 32 10.69 -0.40 -6.93
N VAL A 33 9.50 0.09 -6.61
CA VAL A 33 9.05 0.34 -5.24
C VAL A 33 7.83 -0.53 -4.93
N ASP A 34 7.97 -1.40 -3.97
CA ASP A 34 6.84 -2.04 -3.30
C ASP A 34 6.28 -1.09 -2.24
N GLY A 35 5.07 -0.58 -2.47
CA GLY A 35 4.44 0.47 -1.66
C GLY A 35 3.87 -0.01 -0.34
N LEU A 36 3.62 -1.30 -0.19
CA LEU A 36 3.38 -1.98 1.09
C LEU A 36 3.44 -3.49 0.93
N ASP A 37 4.22 -4.13 1.79
CA ASP A 37 4.31 -5.58 1.89
C ASP A 37 4.68 -6.00 3.32
N PRO A 38 3.74 -6.56 4.10
CA PRO A 38 3.97 -7.01 5.46
C PRO A 38 4.65 -8.39 5.55
N SER A 39 5.16 -8.93 4.45
CA SER A 39 5.86 -10.22 4.43
C SER A 39 7.00 -10.32 5.44
N GLY A 40 7.35 -11.54 5.81
CA GLY A 40 8.35 -11.83 6.84
C GLY A 40 9.76 -11.34 6.49
N LEU A 41 10.46 -10.82 7.49
CA LEU A 41 11.87 -10.43 7.38
C LEU A 41 12.75 -11.69 7.41
N THR A 42 12.77 -12.43 6.29
CA THR A 42 13.48 -13.70 6.14
C THR A 42 14.46 -13.66 4.97
N GLU A 43 15.54 -14.44 5.06
CA GLU A 43 16.50 -14.56 3.95
C GLU A 43 15.84 -15.06 2.68
N LYS A 44 14.88 -15.98 2.81
CA LYS A 44 14.12 -16.53 1.69
C LYS A 44 13.35 -15.44 0.96
N TYR A 45 12.63 -14.59 1.71
CA TYR A 45 11.86 -13.52 1.09
C TYR A 45 12.75 -12.42 0.51
N LEU A 46 13.85 -12.08 1.18
CA LEU A 46 14.87 -11.17 0.62
C LEU A 46 15.38 -11.67 -0.74
N GLY A 47 15.65 -12.97 -0.86
CA GLY A 47 16.04 -13.58 -2.14
C GLY A 47 14.96 -13.47 -3.22
N MET A 48 13.68 -13.54 -2.86
CA MET A 48 12.58 -13.33 -3.81
C MET A 48 12.47 -11.85 -4.25
N ILE A 49 12.64 -10.91 -3.34
CA ILE A 49 12.67 -9.45 -3.61
C ILE A 49 13.80 -9.12 -4.59
N GLU A 50 15.02 -9.62 -4.33
CA GLU A 50 16.19 -9.44 -5.20
C GLU A 50 15.95 -10.05 -6.59
N ALA A 51 15.43 -11.28 -6.66
CA ALA A 51 15.12 -11.95 -7.92
C ALA A 51 14.01 -11.23 -8.71
N ALA A 52 13.07 -10.57 -8.02
CA ALA A 52 12.05 -9.74 -8.64
C ALA A 52 12.59 -8.39 -9.13
N GLY A 53 13.75 -7.96 -8.64
CA GLY A 53 14.38 -6.68 -9.00
C GLY A 53 13.77 -5.50 -8.24
N VAL A 54 13.19 -5.72 -7.06
CA VAL A 54 12.64 -4.64 -6.22
C VAL A 54 13.76 -3.90 -5.55
N ASP A 55 13.82 -2.59 -5.77
CA ASP A 55 14.84 -1.70 -5.20
C ASP A 55 14.44 -1.14 -3.82
N CYS A 56 13.14 -0.98 -3.59
CA CYS A 56 12.59 -0.46 -2.34
C CYS A 56 11.46 -1.35 -1.84
N TRP A 57 11.65 -1.94 -0.67
CA TRP A 57 10.66 -2.73 0.04
C TRP A 57 10.09 -1.95 1.23
N HIS A 58 8.84 -1.48 1.11
CA HIS A 58 8.12 -0.87 2.24
C HIS A 58 7.48 -1.96 3.07
N GLN A 59 8.09 -2.26 4.22
CA GLN A 59 7.58 -3.25 5.16
C GLN A 59 6.78 -2.59 6.29
N SER A 60 5.63 -3.18 6.61
CA SER A 60 4.85 -2.82 7.79
C SER A 60 5.55 -3.28 9.06
N MET A 61 5.93 -2.31 9.89
CA MET A 61 6.57 -2.52 11.18
C MET A 61 5.52 -2.49 12.30
N SER A 62 5.86 -3.03 13.45
CA SER A 62 5.10 -2.92 14.69
C SER A 62 5.90 -2.16 15.76
N GLY A 63 5.84 -2.58 17.01
CA GLY A 63 6.56 -1.95 18.12
C GLY A 63 8.09 -1.99 17.99
N PHE A 64 8.76 -1.59 19.04
CA PHE A 64 10.22 -1.44 19.12
C PHE A 64 10.99 -2.68 18.64
N ASP A 65 10.52 -3.87 19.02
CA ASP A 65 11.20 -5.13 18.70
C ASP A 65 11.31 -5.38 17.20
N SER A 66 10.33 -4.95 16.41
CA SER A 66 10.39 -5.11 14.96
C SER A 66 11.51 -4.25 14.34
N PHE A 67 11.73 -3.03 14.85
CA PHE A 67 12.86 -2.20 14.43
C PHE A 67 14.21 -2.77 14.87
N ALA A 68 14.30 -3.31 16.10
CA ALA A 68 15.51 -3.98 16.58
C ALA A 68 15.84 -5.20 15.69
N ASN A 69 14.85 -6.02 15.38
CA ASN A 69 15.01 -7.18 14.48
C ASN A 69 15.44 -6.75 13.07
N LEU A 70 14.89 -5.65 12.55
CA LEU A 70 15.31 -5.11 11.25
C LEU A 70 16.79 -4.70 11.26
N LEU A 71 17.25 -4.00 12.28
CA LEU A 71 18.65 -3.59 12.37
C LEU A 71 19.58 -4.81 12.39
N HIS A 72 19.28 -5.83 13.21
CA HIS A 72 20.02 -7.09 13.20
C HIS A 72 19.99 -7.80 11.86
N PHE A 73 18.85 -7.76 11.16
CA PHE A 73 18.72 -8.36 9.83
C PHE A 73 19.58 -7.61 8.80
N CYS A 74 19.54 -6.27 8.81
CA CYS A 74 20.38 -5.45 7.94
C CYS A 74 21.88 -5.64 8.21
N ASP A 75 22.28 -5.77 9.47
CA ASP A 75 23.69 -6.06 9.84
C ASP A 75 24.12 -7.42 9.29
N ARG A 76 23.31 -8.44 9.49
CA ARG A 76 23.57 -9.81 9.03
C ARG A 76 23.66 -9.93 7.51
N TYR A 77 22.80 -9.22 6.78
CA TYR A 77 22.72 -9.24 5.32
C TYR A 77 23.16 -7.92 4.68
N SER A 78 24.13 -7.24 5.31
CA SER A 78 24.56 -5.88 4.94
C SER A 78 25.08 -5.71 3.52
N SER A 79 25.49 -6.80 2.84
CA SER A 79 25.81 -6.79 1.41
C SER A 79 24.60 -6.77 0.49
N ARG A 80 23.38 -7.07 0.98
CA ARG A 80 22.16 -7.30 0.21
C ARG A 80 21.04 -6.31 0.50
N ILE A 81 20.93 -5.85 1.75
CA ILE A 81 19.85 -4.95 2.19
C ILE A 81 20.39 -3.84 3.09
N VAL A 82 19.74 -2.69 3.06
CA VAL A 82 20.05 -1.55 3.91
C VAL A 82 18.79 -0.77 4.25
N GLN A 83 18.65 -0.34 5.50
CA GLN A 83 17.56 0.57 5.87
C GLN A 83 17.77 1.93 5.22
N ILE A 84 16.70 2.50 4.65
CA ILE A 84 16.72 3.80 3.99
C ILE A 84 15.76 4.79 4.66
N GLY A 85 16.07 6.06 4.55
CA GLY A 85 15.22 7.13 5.07
C GLY A 85 15.13 8.36 4.17
N THR A 86 15.80 8.30 3.00
CA THR A 86 15.78 9.35 1.97
C THR A 86 15.83 8.73 0.58
N VAL A 87 15.38 9.47 -0.44
CA VAL A 87 15.48 9.00 -1.85
C VAL A 87 16.95 8.92 -2.29
N ARG A 88 17.82 9.77 -1.76
CA ARG A 88 19.27 9.68 -2.02
C ARG A 88 19.84 8.36 -1.51
N GLU A 89 19.46 7.90 -0.32
CA GLU A 89 19.89 6.61 0.23
C GLU A 89 19.31 5.44 -0.60
N LEU A 90 18.07 5.53 -1.05
CA LEU A 90 17.47 4.52 -1.94
C LEU A 90 18.26 4.41 -3.26
N ARG A 91 18.57 5.54 -3.91
CA ARG A 91 19.39 5.54 -5.13
C ARG A 91 20.82 5.02 -4.90
N ALA A 92 21.37 5.29 -3.73
CA ALA A 92 22.69 4.73 -3.34
C ALA A 92 22.62 3.21 -3.13
N ALA A 93 21.55 2.71 -2.49
CA ALA A 93 21.29 1.28 -2.32
C ALA A 93 21.15 0.58 -3.68
N GLN A 94 20.31 1.11 -4.57
CA GLN A 94 20.13 0.60 -5.93
C GLN A 94 21.46 0.54 -6.70
N LYS A 95 22.24 1.62 -6.67
CA LYS A 95 23.56 1.65 -7.33
C LYS A 95 24.53 0.62 -6.76
N ALA A 96 24.39 0.28 -5.49
CA ALA A 96 25.19 -0.75 -4.82
C ALA A 96 24.63 -2.17 -5.01
N GLY A 97 23.52 -2.35 -5.75
CA GLY A 97 22.86 -3.63 -5.95
C GLY A 97 22.18 -4.18 -4.68
N LYS A 98 21.77 -3.29 -3.77
CA LYS A 98 21.11 -3.65 -2.51
C LYS A 98 19.65 -3.25 -2.52
N VAL A 99 18.84 -4.02 -1.80
CA VAL A 99 17.46 -3.64 -1.50
C VAL A 99 17.44 -2.54 -0.45
N GLY A 100 16.74 -1.44 -0.72
CA GLY A 100 16.43 -0.41 0.27
C GLY A 100 15.21 -0.83 1.10
N HIS A 101 15.38 -1.05 2.40
CA HIS A 101 14.28 -1.32 3.30
C HIS A 101 13.67 -0.02 3.81
N LEU A 102 12.39 0.17 3.57
CA LEU A 102 11.59 1.30 4.01
C LEU A 102 10.64 0.87 5.12
N SER A 103 10.79 1.45 6.32
CA SER A 103 9.94 1.13 7.46
C SER A 103 8.72 2.01 7.51
N GLY A 104 7.53 1.41 7.62
CA GLY A 104 6.27 2.11 7.80
C GLY A 104 5.35 1.43 8.79
N TRP A 105 4.29 2.11 9.17
CA TRP A 105 3.19 1.58 9.97
C TRP A 105 1.88 1.63 9.19
N GLN A 106 1.07 0.58 9.32
CA GLN A 106 -0.32 0.59 8.89
C GLN A 106 -1.24 1.26 9.91
N SER A 107 -0.82 1.29 11.19
CA SER A 107 -1.55 1.95 12.29
C SER A 107 -0.58 2.62 13.26
N ALA A 108 -0.94 3.83 13.67
CA ALA A 108 -0.22 4.57 14.70
C ALA A 108 -0.53 4.10 16.13
N GLU A 109 -1.42 3.15 16.33
CA GLU A 109 -1.72 2.57 17.66
C GLU A 109 -0.48 1.96 18.30
N THR A 110 0.50 1.56 17.50
CA THR A 110 1.84 1.15 17.96
C THR A 110 2.53 2.18 18.88
N LEU A 111 2.14 3.46 18.80
CA LEU A 111 2.63 4.50 19.72
C LEU A 111 2.15 4.33 21.15
N ILE A 112 0.98 3.69 21.34
CA ILE A 112 0.31 3.58 22.62
C ILE A 112 0.69 2.23 23.23
N ARG A 113 1.38 2.27 24.38
CA ARG A 113 1.69 1.08 25.18
C ARG A 113 0.68 0.94 26.30
N ASP A 114 0.57 -0.24 26.89
CA ASP A 114 -0.29 -0.49 28.04
C ASP A 114 0.02 0.50 29.16
N GLY A 115 -1.03 1.19 29.62
CA GLY A 115 -0.92 2.22 30.66
C GLY A 115 -0.53 3.63 30.16
N ASP A 116 -0.22 3.82 28.88
CA ASP A 116 0.10 5.12 28.34
C ASP A 116 -1.17 6.01 28.22
N THR A 117 -0.97 7.32 28.40
CA THR A 117 -1.94 8.30 27.94
C THR A 117 -1.64 8.70 26.51
N VAL A 118 -2.66 8.72 25.65
CA VAL A 118 -2.54 8.87 24.19
C VAL A 118 -1.78 10.15 23.78
N MET A 119 -2.09 11.30 24.38
CA MET A 119 -1.48 12.57 24.00
C MET A 119 0.03 12.63 24.28
N PRO A 120 0.56 12.19 25.42
CA PRO A 120 2.00 12.03 25.64
C PRO A 120 2.67 11.00 24.75
N ALA A 121 1.99 9.87 24.42
CA ALA A 121 2.54 8.81 23.59
C ALA A 121 2.91 9.31 22.17
N ILE A 122 2.19 10.30 21.61
CA ILE A 122 2.51 10.89 20.30
C ILE A 122 3.94 11.43 20.24
N ARG A 123 4.53 11.86 21.36
CA ARG A 123 5.94 12.32 21.41
C ARG A 123 6.95 11.23 21.04
N ASN A 124 6.56 9.95 21.22
CA ASN A 124 7.40 8.81 20.89
C ASN A 124 7.59 8.66 19.36
N LEU A 125 6.75 9.31 18.54
CA LEU A 125 6.91 9.30 17.09
C LEU A 125 8.30 9.74 16.65
N ARG A 126 8.91 10.73 17.36
CA ARG A 126 10.27 11.15 17.08
C ARG A 126 11.29 10.02 17.27
N ALA A 127 11.18 9.24 18.33
CA ALA A 127 12.09 8.12 18.56
C ALA A 127 11.98 7.06 17.43
N TYR A 128 10.76 6.74 17.00
CA TYR A 128 10.54 5.85 15.86
C TYR A 128 11.06 6.44 14.55
N ARG A 129 10.95 7.77 14.37
CA ARG A 129 11.56 8.46 13.22
C ARG A 129 13.08 8.26 13.18
N GLU A 130 13.76 8.35 14.34
CA GLU A 130 15.20 8.08 14.47
C GLU A 130 15.54 6.60 14.24
N LEU A 131 14.64 5.67 14.62
CA LEU A 131 14.79 4.24 14.33
C LEU A 131 14.53 3.89 12.86
N GLY A 132 14.10 4.85 12.03
CA GLY A 132 13.92 4.67 10.59
C GLY A 132 12.47 4.69 10.09
N LEU A 133 11.47 4.98 10.92
CA LEU A 133 10.08 5.13 10.46
C LEU A 133 9.95 6.27 9.45
N ARG A 134 9.33 6.01 8.30
CA ARG A 134 9.17 6.98 7.21
C ARG A 134 7.75 7.10 6.67
N ILE A 135 6.89 6.13 6.95
CA ILE A 135 5.48 6.12 6.57
C ILE A 135 4.65 5.81 7.81
N CYS A 136 3.54 6.53 8.01
CA CYS A 136 2.68 6.36 9.17
C CYS A 136 1.21 6.31 8.74
N GLY A 137 0.60 5.13 8.86
CA GLY A 137 -0.85 4.94 8.83
C GLY A 137 -1.49 5.39 10.15
N LEU A 138 -2.75 5.80 10.10
CA LEU A 138 -3.44 6.37 11.25
C LEU A 138 -4.15 5.31 12.10
N VAL A 139 -4.98 4.49 11.48
CA VAL A 139 -5.94 3.60 12.14
C VAL A 139 -6.02 2.29 11.38
N TYR A 140 -6.25 1.17 12.09
CA TYR A 140 -6.42 -0.16 11.49
C TYR A 140 -7.87 -0.65 11.60
N ASN A 141 -8.60 -0.69 10.51
CA ASN A 141 -9.95 -1.22 10.28
C ASN A 141 -11.07 -0.67 11.20
N THR A 142 -10.91 -0.66 12.51
CA THR A 142 -11.92 -0.25 13.50
C THR A 142 -11.55 1.08 14.15
N ALA A 143 -12.52 1.74 14.79
CA ALA A 143 -12.27 2.99 15.51
C ALA A 143 -11.22 2.80 16.62
N SER A 144 -10.33 3.78 16.73
CA SER A 144 -9.21 3.79 17.68
C SER A 144 -9.09 5.13 18.40
N ALA A 145 -8.03 5.27 19.19
CA ALA A 145 -7.70 6.53 19.85
C ALA A 145 -7.48 7.71 18.87
N PHE A 146 -7.17 7.44 17.60
CA PHE A 146 -6.83 8.47 16.61
C PHE A 146 -7.98 8.81 15.64
N GLY A 147 -8.90 7.89 15.39
CA GLY A 147 -10.03 8.10 14.47
C GLY A 147 -10.79 6.84 14.16
N GLY A 148 -11.67 6.87 13.17
CA GLY A 148 -12.39 5.72 12.65
C GLY A 148 -11.59 4.95 11.61
N GLY A 149 -11.76 3.63 11.60
CA GLY A 149 -11.22 2.75 10.58
C GLY A 149 -12.19 2.50 9.43
N ALA A 150 -11.80 1.66 8.49
CA ALA A 150 -12.61 1.33 7.31
C ALA A 150 -13.98 0.72 7.65
N LEU A 151 -14.11 0.08 8.82
CA LEU A 151 -15.37 -0.47 9.32
C LEU A 151 -16.21 0.55 10.09
N ASP A 152 -15.62 1.72 10.43
CA ASP A 152 -16.27 2.86 11.08
C ASP A 152 -16.12 4.14 10.23
N PRO A 153 -16.54 4.12 8.94
CA PRO A 153 -16.16 5.11 7.95
C PRO A 153 -16.66 6.52 8.22
N SER A 154 -17.69 6.68 9.06
CA SER A 154 -18.28 7.97 9.45
C SER A 154 -17.58 8.61 10.64
N VAL A 155 -16.71 7.89 11.35
CA VAL A 155 -15.96 8.43 12.49
C VAL A 155 -14.74 9.19 11.95
N GLY A 156 -14.64 10.47 12.30
CA GLY A 156 -13.53 11.34 11.91
C GLY A 156 -12.33 11.26 12.86
N LEU A 157 -11.34 12.13 12.64
CA LEU A 157 -10.18 12.24 13.51
C LEU A 157 -10.59 12.71 14.91
N THR A 158 -10.08 12.02 15.91
CA THR A 158 -10.13 12.49 17.30
C THR A 158 -9.20 13.69 17.50
N ARG A 159 -9.27 14.33 18.68
CA ARG A 159 -8.29 15.36 19.05
C ARG A 159 -6.86 14.83 19.02
N ALA A 160 -6.65 13.57 19.44
CA ALA A 160 -5.34 12.93 19.40
C ALA A 160 -4.91 12.63 17.96
N GLY A 161 -5.84 12.20 17.10
CA GLY A 161 -5.58 12.00 15.67
C GLY A 161 -5.14 13.28 14.97
N LYS A 162 -5.80 14.41 15.23
CA LYS A 162 -5.38 15.71 14.68
C LYS A 162 -3.95 16.06 15.10
N ARG A 163 -3.63 15.89 16.38
CA ARG A 163 -2.28 16.12 16.91
C ARG A 163 -1.24 15.17 16.31
N LEU A 164 -1.63 13.92 16.06
CA LEU A 164 -0.76 12.95 15.40
C LEU A 164 -0.41 13.37 13.97
N VAL A 165 -1.41 13.79 13.17
CA VAL A 165 -1.18 14.29 11.79
C VAL A 165 -0.21 15.46 11.77
N GLU A 166 -0.38 16.44 12.67
CA GLU A 166 0.55 17.56 12.81
C GLU A 166 1.98 17.09 13.12
N GLU A 167 2.15 16.11 14.03
CA GLU A 167 3.46 15.60 14.41
C GLU A 167 4.09 14.77 13.28
N VAL A 168 3.31 13.97 12.52
CA VAL A 168 3.75 13.23 11.33
C VAL A 168 4.38 14.18 10.32
N HIS A 169 3.71 15.27 9.99
CA HIS A 169 4.24 16.27 9.05
C HIS A 169 5.47 17.00 9.60
N LYS A 170 5.46 17.38 10.87
CA LYS A 170 6.62 18.00 11.53
C LYS A 170 7.85 17.11 11.49
N GLN A 171 7.69 15.80 11.62
CA GLN A 171 8.76 14.81 11.55
C GLN A 171 9.14 14.44 10.11
N ARG A 172 8.48 15.01 9.08
CA ARG A 172 8.66 14.66 7.67
C ARG A 172 8.49 13.14 7.43
N ILE A 173 7.44 12.59 8.00
CA ILE A 173 6.99 11.22 7.76
C ILE A 173 5.85 11.31 6.74
N VAL A 174 5.79 10.39 5.78
CA VAL A 174 4.68 10.31 4.83
C VAL A 174 3.44 9.84 5.56
N LEU A 175 2.35 10.58 5.43
CA LEU A 175 1.07 10.22 6.00
C LEU A 175 0.33 9.25 5.07
N ASP A 176 0.00 8.07 5.59
CA ASP A 176 -0.83 7.09 4.91
C ASP A 176 -2.27 7.18 5.43
N VAL A 177 -3.19 7.61 4.58
CA VAL A 177 -4.59 7.86 4.93
C VAL A 177 -5.54 6.81 4.36
N GLY A 178 -5.00 5.83 3.66
CA GLY A 178 -5.81 4.90 2.89
C GLY A 178 -5.88 3.50 3.47
N GLY A 179 -6.72 2.70 2.82
CA GLY A 179 -6.85 1.29 3.09
C GLY A 179 -7.53 0.96 4.41
N HIS A 180 -6.85 1.10 5.51
CA HIS A 180 -7.38 0.79 6.84
C HIS A 180 -8.13 1.95 7.51
N SER A 181 -7.73 3.20 7.25
CA SER A 181 -8.40 4.37 7.82
C SER A 181 -9.78 4.59 7.21
N GLY A 182 -10.74 4.99 8.05
CA GLY A 182 -12.09 5.31 7.60
C GLY A 182 -12.14 6.53 6.70
N GLU A 183 -13.20 6.63 5.90
CA GLU A 183 -13.33 7.70 4.91
C GLU A 183 -13.29 9.09 5.55
N GLN A 184 -14.06 9.31 6.64
CA GLN A 184 -14.08 10.61 7.31
C GLN A 184 -12.74 10.93 7.99
N THR A 185 -12.09 9.93 8.62
CA THR A 185 -10.72 10.08 9.18
C THR A 185 -9.73 10.54 8.11
N SER A 186 -9.81 9.94 6.92
CA SER A 186 -8.93 10.26 5.79
C SER A 186 -9.17 11.68 5.27
N PHE A 187 -10.43 12.10 5.12
CA PHE A 187 -10.75 13.49 4.72
C PHE A 187 -10.25 14.52 5.73
N ASP A 188 -10.50 14.29 7.02
CA ASP A 188 -10.04 15.21 8.08
C ASP A 188 -8.49 15.31 8.07
N ALA A 189 -7.80 14.19 7.88
CA ALA A 189 -6.34 14.14 7.84
C ALA A 189 -5.77 14.88 6.62
N ILE A 190 -6.39 14.72 5.45
CA ILE A 190 -6.00 15.43 4.22
C ILE A 190 -6.19 16.94 4.38
N GLU A 191 -7.27 17.38 5.01
CA GLU A 191 -7.53 18.79 5.28
C GLU A 191 -6.43 19.42 6.15
N ILE A 192 -6.06 18.75 7.25
CA ILE A 192 -4.99 19.17 8.15
C ILE A 192 -3.63 19.19 7.46
N SER A 193 -3.41 18.27 6.49
CA SER A 193 -2.14 18.17 5.76
C SER A 193 -1.80 19.41 4.93
N GLY A 194 -2.77 20.31 4.67
CA GLY A 194 -2.51 21.62 4.08
C GLY A 194 -1.79 21.61 2.74
N GLY A 195 -2.02 20.57 1.91
CA GLY A 195 -1.40 20.41 0.59
C GLY A 195 -0.08 19.61 0.60
N VAL A 196 0.37 19.11 1.77
CA VAL A 196 1.44 18.10 1.81
C VAL A 196 0.89 16.81 1.18
N PRO A 197 1.61 16.17 0.23
CA PRO A 197 1.15 14.92 -0.35
C PRO A 197 0.93 13.83 0.71
N VAL A 198 -0.21 13.17 0.61
CA VAL A 198 -0.55 11.99 1.41
C VAL A 198 -0.68 10.78 0.50
N ILE A 199 -0.57 9.58 1.04
CA ILE A 199 -0.68 8.36 0.26
C ILE A 199 -1.82 7.46 0.73
N CYS A 200 -2.22 6.53 -0.12
CA CYS A 200 -2.79 5.26 0.27
C CYS A 200 -1.81 4.17 -0.14
N SER A 201 -1.13 3.55 0.81
CA SER A 201 -0.10 2.56 0.51
C SER A 201 -0.67 1.32 -0.19
N HIS A 202 -1.90 0.90 0.15
CA HIS A 202 -2.55 -0.29 -0.38
C HIS A 202 -4.08 -0.22 -0.25
N THR A 203 -4.77 -0.38 -1.35
CA THR A 203 -6.24 -0.45 -1.43
C THR A 203 -6.69 -0.98 -2.80
N ASN A 204 -8.01 -1.11 -2.99
CA ASN A 204 -8.64 -1.24 -4.30
C ASN A 204 -9.83 -0.30 -4.42
N LEU A 205 -10.63 -0.44 -5.49
CA LEU A 205 -11.62 0.56 -5.87
C LEU A 205 -13.03 0.08 -5.51
N ARG A 206 -13.73 0.85 -4.69
CA ARG A 206 -15.09 0.53 -4.26
C ARG A 206 -16.08 0.54 -5.42
N ALA A 207 -15.84 1.35 -6.44
CA ALA A 207 -16.65 1.36 -7.65
C ALA A 207 -16.66 0.01 -8.40
N LEU A 208 -15.58 -0.78 -8.29
CA LEU A 208 -15.50 -2.11 -8.92
C LEU A 208 -15.96 -3.23 -7.97
N VAL A 209 -15.68 -3.11 -6.67
CA VAL A 209 -16.12 -4.08 -5.66
C VAL A 209 -16.48 -3.34 -4.37
N ASP A 210 -17.75 -3.37 -3.97
CA ASP A 210 -18.25 -2.70 -2.76
C ASP A 210 -17.79 -3.46 -1.50
N ASN A 211 -16.54 -3.21 -1.12
CA ASN A 211 -15.91 -3.72 0.09
C ASN A 211 -15.48 -2.53 0.96
N PRO A 212 -15.67 -2.55 2.30
CA PRO A 212 -15.28 -1.45 3.19
C PRO A 212 -13.80 -1.06 3.09
N ARG A 213 -12.92 -2.03 2.75
CA ARG A 213 -11.49 -1.80 2.56
C ARG A 213 -11.16 -1.13 1.23
N ASN A 214 -12.09 -1.14 0.29
CA ASN A 214 -11.93 -0.47 -1.01
C ASN A 214 -12.30 1.02 -0.87
N MET A 215 -11.54 1.85 -1.56
CA MET A 215 -11.66 3.31 -1.47
C MET A 215 -12.72 3.85 -2.43
N THR A 216 -13.45 4.85 -1.99
CA THR A 216 -14.41 5.58 -2.86
C THR A 216 -13.67 6.49 -3.85
N ASP A 217 -14.27 6.73 -5.02
CA ASP A 217 -13.72 7.63 -6.05
C ASP A 217 -13.44 9.02 -5.46
N ARG A 218 -14.35 9.54 -4.63
CA ARG A 218 -14.21 10.84 -3.97
C ARG A 218 -12.95 10.93 -3.11
N LEU A 219 -12.62 9.88 -2.36
CA LEU A 219 -11.42 9.87 -1.53
C LEU A 219 -10.16 9.72 -2.39
N ILE A 220 -10.21 8.88 -3.43
CA ILE A 220 -9.13 8.72 -4.42
C ILE A 220 -8.79 10.07 -5.06
N GLU A 221 -9.79 10.80 -5.57
CA GLU A 221 -9.63 12.13 -6.16
C GLU A 221 -9.02 13.12 -5.15
N LYS A 222 -9.44 13.04 -3.89
CA LYS A 222 -8.92 13.91 -2.83
C LYS A 222 -7.45 13.64 -2.55
N ILE A 223 -7.00 12.38 -2.48
CA ILE A 223 -5.59 11.99 -2.33
C ILE A 223 -4.79 12.48 -3.56
N ALA A 224 -5.28 12.22 -4.76
CA ALA A 224 -4.65 12.67 -6.00
C ALA A 224 -4.46 14.19 -6.03
N SER A 225 -5.45 14.97 -5.55
CA SER A 225 -5.37 16.43 -5.50
C SER A 225 -4.26 16.98 -4.61
N THR A 226 -3.71 16.16 -3.69
CA THR A 226 -2.52 16.52 -2.88
C THR A 226 -1.20 16.22 -3.61
N GLY A 227 -1.25 15.62 -4.78
CA GLY A 227 -0.09 15.04 -5.45
C GLY A 227 0.27 13.64 -4.92
N GLY A 228 -0.63 13.01 -4.19
CA GLY A 228 -0.44 11.70 -3.58
C GLY A 228 -0.45 10.52 -4.55
N VAL A 229 -0.28 9.31 -4.00
CA VAL A 229 -0.24 8.04 -4.74
C VAL A 229 -1.14 7.02 -4.05
N ILE A 230 -1.82 6.22 -4.86
CA ILE A 230 -2.68 5.11 -4.44
C ILE A 230 -2.04 3.81 -4.91
N GLY A 231 -1.59 2.96 -3.97
CA GLY A 231 -1.08 1.62 -4.21
C GLY A 231 -2.22 0.62 -4.36
N LEU A 232 -2.18 -0.21 -5.39
CA LEU A 232 -3.17 -1.25 -5.61
C LEU A 232 -2.70 -2.58 -5.04
N THR A 233 -3.57 -3.19 -4.19
CA THR A 233 -3.25 -4.46 -3.52
C THR A 233 -3.71 -5.67 -4.33
N SER A 234 -3.00 -6.78 -4.14
CA SER A 234 -3.31 -8.09 -4.72
C SER A 234 -4.29 -8.92 -3.89
N VAL A 235 -4.79 -8.41 -2.77
CA VAL A 235 -5.70 -9.17 -1.89
C VAL A 235 -6.98 -9.55 -2.63
N ASN A 236 -7.26 -10.86 -2.73
CA ASN A 236 -8.35 -11.41 -3.54
C ASN A 236 -9.73 -10.89 -3.16
N ASP A 237 -10.02 -10.77 -1.86
CA ASP A 237 -11.35 -10.34 -1.38
C ASP A 237 -11.70 -8.90 -1.81
N PHE A 238 -10.70 -8.07 -2.11
CA PHE A 238 -10.91 -6.70 -2.60
C PHE A 238 -11.21 -6.64 -4.10
N HIS A 239 -11.05 -7.77 -4.81
CA HIS A 239 -11.31 -7.90 -6.25
C HIS A 239 -12.59 -8.68 -6.56
N ALA A 240 -13.07 -9.51 -5.63
CA ALA A 240 -14.14 -10.47 -5.91
C ALA A 240 -15.34 -10.35 -4.99
N ARG A 241 -15.15 -9.97 -3.73
CA ARG A 241 -16.22 -9.97 -2.73
C ARG A 241 -16.81 -8.59 -2.53
N SER A 242 -18.13 -8.50 -2.77
CA SER A 242 -18.94 -7.37 -2.30
C SER A 242 -19.61 -7.74 -0.97
N VAL A 243 -19.62 -6.83 0.00
CA VAL A 243 -20.37 -6.99 1.25
C VAL A 243 -21.88 -7.16 1.03
N LYS A 244 -22.38 -6.79 -0.16
CA LYS A 244 -23.78 -7.01 -0.54
C LYS A 244 -24.06 -8.45 -0.95
N ASP A 245 -23.02 -9.25 -1.22
CA ASP A 245 -23.14 -10.65 -1.64
C ASP A 245 -23.01 -11.62 -0.45
N GLU A 246 -23.82 -11.44 0.58
CA GLU A 246 -23.82 -12.27 1.81
C GLU A 246 -23.99 -13.78 1.55
N LYS A 247 -24.39 -14.15 0.33
CA LYS A 247 -24.65 -15.55 -0.05
C LYS A 247 -23.44 -16.33 -0.54
N ILE A 248 -22.28 -15.68 -0.70
CA ILE A 248 -21.06 -16.34 -1.19
C ILE A 248 -20.24 -16.82 0.02
N PRO A 249 -20.31 -18.11 0.38
CA PRO A 249 -19.65 -18.64 1.58
C PRO A 249 -18.12 -18.62 1.48
N VAL A 250 -17.58 -18.64 0.26
CA VAL A 250 -16.14 -18.54 -0.03
C VAL A 250 -15.96 -17.66 -1.25
N THR A 251 -15.14 -16.62 -1.14
CA THR A 251 -14.80 -15.77 -2.27
C THR A 251 -14.02 -16.56 -3.32
N PRO A 252 -14.46 -16.65 -4.58
CA PRO A 252 -13.68 -17.33 -5.61
C PRO A 252 -12.35 -16.61 -5.85
N GLN A 253 -11.28 -17.36 -6.11
CA GLN A 253 -10.03 -16.75 -6.54
C GLN A 253 -10.19 -16.15 -7.94
N VAL A 254 -9.95 -14.86 -8.09
CA VAL A 254 -9.97 -14.19 -9.38
C VAL A 254 -8.58 -14.15 -10.01
N GLY A 255 -8.52 -14.00 -11.34
CA GLY A 255 -7.27 -13.88 -12.07
C GLY A 255 -6.71 -12.47 -12.08
N LEU A 256 -5.47 -12.34 -12.54
CA LEU A 256 -4.73 -11.09 -12.70
C LEU A 256 -5.51 -10.02 -13.47
N GLU A 257 -6.38 -10.40 -14.41
CA GLU A 257 -7.19 -9.45 -15.20
C GLU A 257 -8.04 -8.52 -14.31
N ARG A 258 -8.59 -9.04 -13.21
CA ARG A 258 -9.34 -8.22 -12.25
C ARG A 258 -8.46 -7.20 -11.53
N HIS A 259 -7.21 -7.54 -11.27
CA HIS A 259 -6.23 -6.61 -10.71
C HIS A 259 -5.84 -5.53 -11.74
N LEU A 260 -5.65 -5.91 -13.00
CA LEU A 260 -5.36 -4.96 -14.08
C LEU A 260 -6.54 -4.01 -14.36
N ASP A 261 -7.78 -4.45 -14.18
CA ASP A 261 -8.97 -3.57 -14.28
C ASP A 261 -8.92 -2.40 -13.29
N GLN A 262 -8.32 -2.60 -12.09
CA GLN A 262 -8.13 -1.55 -11.10
C GLN A 262 -7.20 -0.45 -11.64
N TYR A 263 -6.08 -0.82 -12.29
CA TYR A 263 -5.14 0.12 -12.90
C TYR A 263 -5.81 0.93 -14.00
N ASP A 264 -6.55 0.29 -14.90
CA ASP A 264 -7.24 0.98 -15.99
C ASP A 264 -8.33 1.93 -15.48
N TYR A 265 -9.07 1.53 -14.43
CA TYR A 265 -10.06 2.40 -13.81
C TYR A 265 -9.39 3.62 -13.16
N LEU A 266 -8.37 3.41 -12.36
CA LEU A 266 -7.68 4.45 -11.62
C LEU A 266 -7.00 5.46 -12.58
N LYS A 267 -6.40 4.97 -13.68
CA LYS A 267 -5.84 5.81 -14.75
C LYS A 267 -6.88 6.74 -15.36
N ARG A 268 -8.11 6.25 -15.60
CA ARG A 268 -9.20 7.08 -16.12
C ARG A 268 -9.69 8.11 -15.11
N LEU A 269 -9.72 7.74 -13.82
CA LEU A 269 -10.25 8.58 -12.75
C LEU A 269 -9.31 9.74 -12.39
N VAL A 270 -8.03 9.46 -12.15
CA VAL A 270 -7.08 10.44 -11.61
C VAL A 270 -5.78 10.60 -12.41
N GLY A 271 -5.61 9.82 -13.46
CA GLY A 271 -4.38 9.82 -14.26
C GLY A 271 -3.27 8.95 -13.67
N VAL A 272 -2.27 8.67 -14.51
CA VAL A 272 -1.19 7.71 -14.19
C VAL A 272 -0.27 8.19 -13.07
N ASP A 273 -0.17 9.50 -12.84
CA ASP A 273 0.76 10.09 -11.87
C ASP A 273 0.39 9.78 -10.40
N HIS A 274 -0.78 9.18 -10.18
CA HIS A 274 -1.32 8.89 -8.86
C HIS A 274 -1.44 7.39 -8.56
N ILE A 275 -0.84 6.54 -9.39
CA ILE A 275 -0.95 5.07 -9.28
C ILE A 275 0.37 4.47 -8.84
N GLY A 276 0.33 3.49 -7.93
CA GLY A 276 1.49 2.74 -7.48
C GLY A 276 1.21 1.25 -7.26
N LEU A 277 2.26 0.51 -6.98
CA LEU A 277 2.18 -0.84 -6.46
C LEU A 277 2.04 -0.78 -4.93
N GLY A 278 1.18 -1.60 -4.37
CA GLY A 278 1.03 -1.81 -2.93
C GLY A 278 0.44 -3.18 -2.69
N PRO A 279 1.17 -4.26 -3.08
CA PRO A 279 0.61 -5.59 -3.27
C PRO A 279 0.08 -6.25 -2.00
N ASP A 280 0.61 -5.87 -0.83
CA ASP A 280 0.15 -6.34 0.48
C ASP A 280 0.32 -7.86 0.65
N PHE A 281 1.48 -8.41 0.21
CA PHE A 281 1.79 -9.81 0.37
C PHE A 281 2.03 -10.17 1.84
N MET A 282 1.72 -11.42 2.21
CA MET A 282 1.91 -11.95 3.57
C MET A 282 2.78 -13.21 3.55
N PHE A 283 3.86 -13.20 2.77
CA PHE A 283 4.76 -14.33 2.64
C PHE A 283 5.57 -14.57 3.93
N ASP A 284 5.71 -15.82 4.35
CA ASP A 284 6.39 -16.22 5.59
C ASP A 284 5.84 -15.51 6.85
N ARG A 285 4.51 -15.27 6.93
CA ARG A 285 3.83 -14.66 8.08
C ARG A 285 2.71 -15.54 8.62
N PRO A 286 3.03 -16.76 9.11
CA PRO A 286 2.03 -17.64 9.73
C PRO A 286 1.37 -17.03 10.96
N ASP A 287 2.07 -16.12 11.65
CA ASP A 287 1.57 -15.32 12.77
C ASP A 287 0.41 -14.41 12.35
N LEU A 288 0.56 -13.68 11.24
CA LEU A 288 -0.52 -12.84 10.69
C LEU A 288 -1.69 -13.70 10.21
N VAL A 289 -1.41 -14.76 9.47
CA VAL A 289 -2.44 -15.67 8.97
C VAL A 289 -3.29 -16.25 10.11
N ALA A 290 -2.68 -16.57 11.24
CA ALA A 290 -3.38 -17.12 12.40
C ALA A 290 -4.35 -16.14 13.06
N ILE A 291 -4.04 -14.84 13.04
CA ILE A 291 -4.87 -13.80 13.68
C ILE A 291 -5.85 -13.11 12.71
N ILE A 292 -5.77 -13.39 11.41
CA ILE A 292 -6.70 -12.83 10.40
C ILE A 292 -8.17 -12.97 10.82
N PRO A 293 -8.67 -14.13 11.29
CA PRO A 293 -10.06 -14.25 11.68
C PRO A 293 -10.48 -13.36 12.85
N GLU A 294 -9.53 -12.94 13.68
CA GLU A 294 -9.77 -12.05 14.83
C GLU A 294 -9.74 -10.57 14.42
N LEU A 295 -8.85 -10.23 13.48
CA LEU A 295 -8.66 -8.86 13.02
C LEU A 295 -9.66 -8.44 11.94
N TRP A 296 -10.18 -9.39 11.20
CA TRP A 296 -11.02 -9.16 10.03
C TRP A 296 -12.34 -9.91 10.15
N PRO A 297 -13.44 -9.19 10.37
CA PRO A 297 -14.74 -9.83 10.51
C PRO A 297 -15.15 -10.56 9.21
N PRO A 298 -15.89 -11.68 9.35
CA PRO A 298 -16.27 -12.55 8.23
C PRO A 298 -17.11 -11.89 7.14
N ASP A 299 -17.80 -10.81 7.47
CA ASP A 299 -18.60 -10.00 6.55
C ASP A 299 -17.74 -9.10 5.64
N VAL A 300 -16.49 -8.88 5.98
CA VAL A 300 -15.53 -8.11 5.18
C VAL A 300 -14.55 -9.01 4.44
N TYR A 301 -14.05 -10.04 5.10
CA TYR A 301 -13.10 -10.99 4.56
C TYR A 301 -13.69 -12.39 4.54
N SER A 302 -13.37 -13.20 3.54
CA SER A 302 -13.77 -14.59 3.54
C SER A 302 -13.03 -15.34 4.65
N ASN A 303 -13.78 -16.03 5.51
CA ASN A 303 -13.18 -16.89 6.52
C ASN A 303 -12.41 -18.03 5.83
N ASN A 304 -11.10 -18.04 6.03
CA ASN A 304 -10.23 -19.14 5.64
C ASN A 304 -10.21 -19.44 4.13
N PRO A 305 -9.94 -18.45 3.26
CA PRO A 305 -9.77 -18.75 1.85
C PRO A 305 -8.49 -19.59 1.68
N PRO A 306 -8.46 -20.59 0.82
CA PRO A 306 -7.24 -21.29 0.45
C PRO A 306 -6.26 -20.37 -0.33
N TRP A 307 -6.69 -19.16 -0.65
CA TRP A 307 -5.94 -18.12 -1.36
C TRP A 307 -6.25 -16.74 -0.78
N PHE A 308 -5.23 -15.97 -0.44
CA PHE A 308 -5.37 -14.58 -0.03
C PHE A 308 -5.24 -13.62 -1.20
N MET A 309 -4.46 -14.00 -2.22
CA MET A 309 -4.08 -13.13 -3.32
C MET A 309 -4.77 -13.57 -4.62
N VAL A 310 -4.84 -12.66 -5.58
CA VAL A 310 -5.31 -12.99 -6.94
C VAL A 310 -4.36 -14.01 -7.58
N LYS A 311 -4.92 -14.84 -8.45
CA LYS A 311 -4.12 -15.79 -9.21
C LYS A 311 -3.17 -15.06 -10.16
N ASP A 312 -1.96 -15.58 -10.29
CA ASP A 312 -0.87 -15.05 -11.13
C ASP A 312 -0.28 -13.70 -10.66
N PHE A 313 -0.65 -13.24 -9.44
CA PHE A 313 0.02 -12.17 -8.68
C PHE A 313 -0.14 -12.43 -7.17
N GLY A 314 0.29 -13.60 -6.71
CA GLY A 314 0.25 -14.01 -5.31
C GLY A 314 1.55 -13.79 -4.54
N THR A 315 2.63 -13.46 -5.25
CA THR A 315 3.95 -13.18 -4.66
C THR A 315 4.70 -12.14 -5.49
N ILE A 316 5.70 -11.52 -4.88
CA ILE A 316 6.57 -10.53 -5.57
C ILE A 316 7.27 -11.10 -6.81
N SER A 317 7.55 -12.40 -6.85
CA SER A 317 8.15 -13.07 -8.00
C SER A 317 7.27 -13.06 -9.26
N GLU A 318 5.98 -12.76 -9.10
CA GLU A 318 5.00 -12.69 -10.19
C GLU A 318 4.78 -11.25 -10.71
N LEU A 319 5.48 -10.25 -10.16
CA LEU A 319 5.42 -8.87 -10.61
C LEU A 319 5.59 -8.69 -12.14
N PRO A 320 6.42 -9.49 -12.85
CA PRO A 320 6.49 -9.41 -14.33
C PRO A 320 5.14 -9.67 -15.03
N ASN A 321 4.21 -10.40 -14.40
CA ASN A 321 2.90 -10.64 -14.99
C ASN A 321 2.05 -9.35 -15.00
N VAL A 322 2.14 -8.52 -13.94
CA VAL A 322 1.47 -7.20 -13.89
C VAL A 322 2.03 -6.29 -14.98
N THR A 323 3.35 -6.18 -15.08
CA THR A 323 4.01 -5.36 -16.11
C THR A 323 3.61 -5.82 -17.51
N GLN A 324 3.66 -7.12 -17.78
CA GLN A 324 3.23 -7.70 -19.05
C GLN A 324 1.77 -7.40 -19.37
N GLY A 325 0.88 -7.55 -18.38
CA GLY A 325 -0.55 -7.28 -18.55
C GLY A 325 -0.84 -5.80 -18.84
N LEU A 326 -0.16 -4.87 -18.17
CA LEU A 326 -0.28 -3.44 -18.48
C LEU A 326 0.21 -3.12 -19.90
N MET A 327 1.35 -3.68 -20.33
CA MET A 327 1.84 -3.52 -21.70
C MET A 327 0.85 -4.07 -22.75
N GLN A 328 0.24 -5.24 -22.48
CA GLN A 328 -0.78 -5.85 -23.34
C GLN A 328 -2.05 -5.00 -23.42
N ARG A 329 -2.37 -4.25 -22.37
CA ARG A 329 -3.49 -3.29 -22.32
C ARG A 329 -3.15 -1.93 -22.93
N GLY A 330 -1.97 -1.79 -23.54
CA GLY A 330 -1.55 -0.58 -24.26
C GLY A 330 -1.01 0.55 -23.38
N TRP A 331 -0.60 0.23 -22.14
CA TRP A 331 0.15 1.17 -21.33
C TRP A 331 1.55 1.36 -21.91
N THR A 332 2.01 2.58 -21.97
CA THR A 332 3.37 2.91 -22.43
C THR A 332 4.41 2.57 -21.37
N ASP A 333 5.65 2.33 -21.80
CA ASP A 333 6.78 2.09 -20.89
C ASP A 333 6.94 3.22 -19.85
N ALA A 334 6.73 4.48 -20.28
CA ALA A 334 6.79 5.61 -19.37
C ALA A 334 5.69 5.60 -18.30
N GLU A 335 4.47 5.24 -18.67
CA GLU A 335 3.36 5.09 -17.71
C GLU A 335 3.62 3.95 -16.71
N ILE A 336 4.14 2.82 -17.21
CA ILE A 336 4.46 1.66 -16.37
C ILE A 336 5.58 2.00 -15.39
N ARG A 337 6.64 2.72 -15.81
CA ARG A 337 7.71 3.18 -14.91
C ARG A 337 7.17 4.05 -13.76
N LYS A 338 6.21 4.92 -14.04
CA LYS A 338 5.54 5.72 -13.01
C LYS A 338 4.87 4.84 -11.96
N VAL A 339 4.09 3.85 -12.42
CA VAL A 339 3.38 2.89 -11.55
C VAL A 339 4.36 2.06 -10.72
N LEU A 340 5.43 1.57 -11.35
CA LEU A 340 6.40 0.68 -10.71
C LEU A 340 7.25 1.37 -9.62
N GLY A 341 7.43 2.71 -9.68
CA GLY A 341 8.23 3.36 -8.65
C GLY A 341 8.31 4.88 -8.70
N GLU A 342 8.31 5.53 -9.90
CA GLU A 342 8.58 6.97 -10.00
C GLU A 342 7.56 7.82 -9.24
N ASN A 343 6.29 7.41 -9.19
CA ASN A 343 5.25 8.11 -8.43
C ASN A 343 5.52 8.08 -6.93
N TRP A 344 5.96 6.94 -6.39
CA TRP A 344 6.37 6.80 -5.00
C TRP A 344 7.56 7.72 -4.68
N LEU A 345 8.59 7.71 -5.54
CA LEU A 345 9.77 8.55 -5.35
C LEU A 345 9.42 10.02 -5.29
N ARG A 346 8.56 10.48 -6.19
CA ARG A 346 8.08 11.89 -6.21
C ARG A 346 7.46 12.30 -4.88
N VAL A 347 6.62 11.45 -4.28
CA VAL A 347 6.02 11.73 -2.96
C VAL A 347 7.09 11.71 -1.86
N TYR A 348 7.97 10.72 -1.87
CA TYR A 348 9.05 10.59 -0.89
C TYR A 348 10.00 11.79 -0.91
N GLU A 349 10.44 12.23 -2.10
CA GLU A 349 11.26 13.43 -2.27
C GLU A 349 10.56 14.68 -1.72
N LYS A 350 9.27 14.82 -2.00
CA LYS A 350 8.49 15.98 -1.55
C LYS A 350 8.34 16.04 -0.04
N VAL A 351 8.15 14.91 0.63
CA VAL A 351 7.88 14.86 2.08
C VAL A 351 9.17 14.78 2.89
N TRP A 352 10.09 13.90 2.54
CA TRP A 352 11.34 13.71 3.32
C TRP A 352 12.37 14.81 3.06
N GLY A 353 12.31 15.45 1.90
CA GLY A 353 13.36 16.32 1.37
C GLY A 353 14.38 15.51 0.58
N ALA A 354 15.21 16.21 -0.17
CA ALA A 354 16.26 15.63 -0.99
C ALA A 354 17.41 15.06 -0.15
#